data_2dbb64afa0336b6d89a4efcd107a141a
#
_entry.id   2dbb64afa0336b6d89a4efcd107a141a
#
_cell.length_a   1.000
_cell.length_b   1.000
_cell.length_c   1.000
_cell.angle_alpha   90.00
_cell.angle_beta   90.00
_cell.angle_gamma   90.00
#
_symmetry.space_group_name_H-M   'P 1'
#
loop_
_entity.id
_entity.type
_entity.pdbx_description
1 polymer ?
#
loop_
_entity_poly.entity_id
_entity_poly.type
_entity_poly.pdbx_seq_one_letter_code
_entity_poly.pdbx_strand_id
1 'polypeptide(L)'
;MRIGVVSDTHNNLANTRRIVALFNAAGVDRVIHTGDVTQPKTLDVLAGLDAPLHGVWGNNDQDELHRLEPAAEAHGFAFAHPPLHLDWHGRGIIVVHDPREFDGHLADHHELALHGHTHRQVIERCEKRLLFNPGECAGHMKGRNVVGVVDLATLAHELLWF
;
A
#
# COMPACT_ATOMS: atom_id res chain seq x y z
N MET A 1 15.85 0.11 5.77
CA MET A 1 14.39 0.22 6.09
C MET A 1 13.63 -0.62 5.08
N ARG A 2 12.86 -1.58 5.58
CA ARG A 2 12.00 -2.44 4.75
C ARG A 2 10.55 -2.00 4.91
N ILE A 3 9.85 -1.79 3.81
CA ILE A 3 8.44 -1.40 3.83
C ILE A 3 7.57 -2.49 3.21
N GLY A 4 6.44 -2.79 3.84
CA GLY A 4 5.38 -3.60 3.26
C GLY A 4 4.51 -2.74 2.34
N VAL A 5 4.10 -3.28 1.20
CA VAL A 5 3.19 -2.60 0.26
C VAL A 5 2.00 -3.50 -0.02
N VAL A 6 0.81 -2.99 0.22
CA VAL A 6 -0.47 -3.67 0.01
C VAL A 6 -1.46 -2.74 -0.69
N SER A 7 -2.34 -3.29 -1.49
CA SER A 7 -3.36 -2.55 -2.23
C SER A 7 -4.67 -3.32 -2.28
N ASP A 8 -5.77 -2.59 -2.49
CA ASP A 8 -7.03 -3.16 -2.97
C ASP A 8 -7.53 -4.33 -2.10
N THR A 9 -7.59 -4.14 -0.78
CA THR A 9 -8.06 -5.18 0.17
C THR A 9 -9.55 -5.46 0.05
N HIS A 10 -10.34 -4.50 -0.46
CA HIS A 10 -11.78 -4.62 -0.73
C HIS A 10 -12.55 -5.38 0.35
N ASN A 11 -12.26 -5.07 1.61
CA ASN A 11 -12.96 -5.67 2.75
C ASN A 11 -12.86 -7.22 2.80
N ASN A 12 -11.85 -7.82 2.18
CA ASN A 12 -11.58 -9.24 2.35
C ASN A 12 -10.82 -9.48 3.65
N LEU A 13 -11.56 -9.63 4.75
CA LEU A 13 -10.97 -9.73 6.10
C LEU A 13 -10.11 -10.98 6.28
N ALA A 14 -10.40 -12.07 5.56
CA ALA A 14 -9.59 -13.28 5.62
C ALA A 14 -8.20 -13.03 5.02
N ASN A 15 -8.15 -12.42 3.85
CA ASN A 15 -6.90 -12.05 3.20
C ASN A 15 -6.17 -10.97 4.01
N THR A 16 -6.87 -9.97 4.54
CA THR A 16 -6.27 -8.92 5.38
C THR A 16 -5.57 -9.50 6.60
N ARG A 17 -6.15 -10.50 7.29
CA ARG A 17 -5.49 -11.20 8.41
C ARG A 17 -4.21 -11.93 7.96
N ARG A 18 -4.21 -12.54 6.78
CA ARG A 18 -3.01 -13.18 6.21
C ARG A 18 -1.93 -12.15 5.88
N ILE A 19 -2.31 -11.01 5.35
CA ILE A 19 -1.40 -9.88 5.04
C ILE A 19 -0.72 -9.38 6.32
N VAL A 20 -1.50 -9.15 7.39
CA VAL A 20 -0.95 -8.78 8.71
C VAL A 20 0.09 -9.81 9.18
N ALA A 21 -0.27 -11.09 9.15
CA ALA A 21 0.66 -12.15 9.57
C ALA A 21 1.95 -12.19 8.72
N LEU A 22 1.83 -11.99 7.40
CA LEU A 22 2.97 -11.95 6.47
C LEU A 22 3.90 -10.77 6.77
N PHE A 23 3.37 -9.56 6.95
CA PHE A 23 4.20 -8.39 7.22
C PHE A 23 4.86 -8.44 8.60
N ASN A 24 4.15 -8.92 9.63
CA ASN A 24 4.73 -9.11 10.96
C ASN A 24 5.85 -10.17 10.92
N ALA A 25 5.63 -11.29 10.22
CA ALA A 25 6.68 -12.32 10.04
C ALA A 25 7.87 -11.82 9.21
N ALA A 26 7.63 -10.95 8.22
CA ALA A 26 8.69 -10.33 7.41
C ALA A 26 9.48 -9.26 8.17
N GLY A 27 8.98 -8.78 9.31
CA GLY A 27 9.62 -7.75 10.12
C GLY A 27 9.80 -6.44 9.36
N VAL A 28 8.74 -5.97 8.68
CA VAL A 28 8.78 -4.69 7.98
C VAL A 28 8.76 -3.53 8.97
N ASP A 29 9.47 -2.46 8.67
CA ASP A 29 9.55 -1.28 9.53
C ASP A 29 8.32 -0.37 9.41
N ARG A 30 7.66 -0.38 8.25
CA ARG A 30 6.45 0.40 7.94
C ARG A 30 5.61 -0.34 6.90
N VAL A 31 4.32 -0.01 6.84
CA VAL A 31 3.42 -0.53 5.79
C VAL A 31 2.78 0.65 5.04
N ILE A 32 2.66 0.52 3.72
CA ILE A 32 1.92 1.44 2.85
C ILE A 32 0.75 0.68 2.22
N HIS A 33 -0.46 1.23 2.37
CA HIS A 33 -1.66 0.78 1.68
C HIS A 33 -1.99 1.76 0.55
N THR A 34 -2.07 1.28 -0.68
CA THR A 34 -2.28 2.13 -1.85
C THR A 34 -3.75 2.33 -2.24
N GLY A 35 -4.68 2.15 -1.29
CA GLY A 35 -6.10 2.46 -1.46
C GLY A 35 -7.02 1.26 -1.63
N ASP A 36 -8.33 1.55 -1.68
CA ASP A 36 -9.41 0.57 -1.73
C ASP A 36 -9.46 -0.35 -0.50
N VAL A 37 -9.54 0.27 0.68
CA VAL A 37 -9.81 -0.37 1.98
C VAL A 37 -11.27 -0.77 2.09
N THR A 38 -12.16 0.11 1.67
CA THR A 38 -13.61 0.06 1.51
C THR A 38 -14.45 0.04 2.79
N GLN A 39 -13.96 -0.47 3.91
CA GLN A 39 -14.75 -0.46 5.16
C GLN A 39 -13.87 -0.37 6.42
N PRO A 40 -14.36 0.28 7.50
CA PRO A 40 -13.62 0.42 8.77
C PRO A 40 -13.12 -0.90 9.37
N LYS A 41 -13.89 -1.97 9.27
CA LYS A 41 -13.49 -3.29 9.80
C LYS A 41 -12.22 -3.87 9.14
N THR A 42 -11.85 -3.39 7.94
CA THR A 42 -10.56 -3.72 7.34
C THR A 42 -9.43 -3.05 8.11
N LEU A 43 -9.62 -1.79 8.51
CA LEU A 43 -8.67 -1.06 9.36
C LEU A 43 -8.55 -1.71 10.74
N ASP A 44 -9.65 -2.20 11.32
CA ASP A 44 -9.62 -2.94 12.60
C ASP A 44 -8.72 -4.18 12.51
N VAL A 45 -8.73 -4.90 11.37
CA VAL A 45 -7.85 -6.05 11.16
C VAL A 45 -6.41 -5.59 10.95
N LEU A 46 -6.18 -4.51 10.19
CA LEU A 46 -4.85 -3.94 9.96
C LEU A 46 -4.20 -3.38 11.24
N ALA A 47 -5.00 -3.08 12.27
CA ALA A 47 -4.48 -2.72 13.59
C ALA A 47 -3.65 -3.83 14.28
N GLY A 48 -3.70 -5.05 13.75
CA GLY A 48 -2.79 -6.13 14.16
C GLY A 48 -1.38 -6.07 13.58
N LEU A 49 -1.05 -5.06 12.76
CA LEU A 49 0.31 -4.84 12.26
C LEU A 49 1.23 -4.39 13.42
N ASP A 50 2.44 -4.96 13.47
CA ASP A 50 3.49 -4.52 14.41
C ASP A 50 4.14 -3.19 13.94
N ALA A 51 4.01 -2.87 12.65
CA ALA A 51 4.57 -1.68 12.01
C ALA A 51 3.52 -0.58 11.79
N PRO A 52 3.89 0.71 11.83
CA PRO A 52 2.98 1.81 11.51
C PRO A 52 2.44 1.71 10.09
N LEU A 53 1.13 1.97 9.93
CA LEU A 53 0.44 1.96 8.65
C LEU A 53 0.24 3.39 8.11
N HIS A 54 0.63 3.58 6.85
CA HIS A 54 0.38 4.78 6.07
C HIS A 54 -0.37 4.39 4.80
N GLY A 55 -1.07 5.33 4.18
CA GLY A 55 -1.74 5.00 2.93
C GLY A 55 -2.43 6.16 2.25
N VAL A 56 -3.04 5.84 1.13
CA VAL A 56 -3.94 6.74 0.41
C VAL A 56 -5.33 6.12 0.31
N TRP A 57 -6.33 6.97 0.14
CA TRP A 57 -7.68 6.52 -0.16
C TRP A 57 -7.81 6.19 -1.65
N GLY A 58 -8.54 5.13 -1.97
CA GLY A 58 -8.85 4.74 -3.34
C GLY A 58 -10.21 5.25 -3.81
N ASN A 59 -10.56 4.94 -5.04
CA ASN A 59 -11.85 5.35 -5.61
C ASN A 59 -13.05 4.65 -4.94
N ASN A 60 -12.89 3.42 -4.47
CA ASN A 60 -13.95 2.69 -3.76
C ASN A 60 -14.04 3.06 -2.28
N ASP A 61 -13.17 3.94 -1.78
CA ASP A 61 -13.23 4.47 -0.42
C ASP A 61 -14.08 5.74 -0.32
N GLN A 62 -14.32 6.45 -1.43
CA GLN A 62 -14.86 7.81 -1.45
C GLN A 62 -16.21 7.95 -0.74
N ASP A 63 -17.14 7.03 -0.95
CA ASP A 63 -18.47 7.07 -0.33
C ASP A 63 -18.42 6.71 1.17
N GLU A 64 -17.36 6.06 1.63
CA GLU A 64 -17.16 5.59 3.00
C GLU A 64 -16.16 6.45 3.82
N LEU A 65 -15.58 7.52 3.25
CA LEU A 65 -14.56 8.35 3.92
C LEU A 65 -15.04 8.86 5.28
N HIS A 66 -16.31 9.26 5.38
CA HIS A 66 -16.91 9.73 6.64
C HIS A 66 -16.84 8.71 7.79
N ARG A 67 -16.60 7.42 7.49
CA ARG A 67 -16.41 6.31 8.44
C ARG A 67 -14.95 5.84 8.48
N LEU A 68 -14.25 5.88 7.34
CA LEU A 68 -12.88 5.40 7.22
C LEU A 68 -11.89 6.34 7.90
N GLU A 69 -12.03 7.65 7.71
CA GLU A 69 -11.11 8.63 8.31
C GLU A 69 -11.12 8.57 9.85
N PRO A 70 -12.28 8.62 10.55
CA PRO A 70 -12.29 8.47 11.99
C PRO A 70 -11.75 7.12 12.49
N ALA A 71 -11.98 6.04 11.72
CA ALA A 71 -11.45 4.72 12.07
C ALA A 71 -9.93 4.65 11.91
N ALA A 72 -9.37 5.23 10.86
CA ALA A 72 -7.93 5.34 10.67
C ALA A 72 -7.28 6.16 11.79
N GLU A 73 -7.87 7.30 12.14
CA GLU A 73 -7.40 8.15 13.24
C GLU A 73 -7.42 7.42 14.59
N ALA A 74 -8.49 6.68 14.87
CA ALA A 74 -8.63 5.91 16.12
C ALA A 74 -7.54 4.84 16.28
N HIS A 75 -7.04 4.28 15.17
CA HIS A 75 -5.93 3.32 15.16
C HIS A 75 -4.54 3.98 15.02
N GLY A 76 -4.47 5.31 14.90
CA GLY A 76 -3.21 6.04 14.68
C GLY A 76 -2.62 5.82 13.28
N PHE A 77 -3.42 5.46 12.31
CA PHE A 77 -2.99 5.30 10.92
C PHE A 77 -2.93 6.62 10.18
N ALA A 78 -1.95 6.78 9.31
CA ALA A 78 -1.74 8.01 8.54
C ALA A 78 -2.20 7.82 7.08
N PHE A 79 -3.47 8.09 6.83
CA PHE A 79 -4.05 8.08 5.47
C PHE A 79 -4.23 9.50 4.94
N ALA A 80 -4.08 9.66 3.63
CA ALA A 80 -4.27 10.92 2.92
C ALA A 80 -5.03 10.71 1.60
N HIS A 81 -5.55 11.80 1.03
CA HIS A 81 -5.94 11.79 -0.38
C HIS A 81 -4.69 11.73 -1.26
N PRO A 82 -4.71 10.94 -2.36
CA PRO A 82 -3.57 10.88 -3.28
C PRO A 82 -3.36 12.23 -4.00
N PRO A 83 -2.11 12.58 -4.37
CA PRO A 83 -0.89 11.84 -4.09
C PRO A 83 -0.36 12.08 -2.67
N LEU A 84 0.19 11.05 -2.04
CA LEU A 84 0.93 11.15 -0.78
C LEU A 84 2.44 11.16 -1.09
N HIS A 85 3.13 12.20 -0.62
CA HIS A 85 4.58 12.33 -0.74
C HIS A 85 5.25 12.03 0.59
N LEU A 86 6.25 11.14 0.56
CA LEU A 86 7.02 10.74 1.75
C LEU A 86 8.51 10.84 1.44
N ASP A 87 9.28 11.15 2.47
CA ASP A 87 10.75 11.03 2.45
C ASP A 87 11.17 10.11 3.58
N TRP A 88 11.49 8.88 3.24
CA TRP A 88 11.93 7.88 4.20
C TRP A 88 13.29 7.33 3.83
N HIS A 89 14.17 7.27 4.79
CA HIS A 89 15.53 6.76 4.60
C HIS A 89 16.29 7.45 3.46
N GLY A 90 16.04 8.76 3.27
CA GLY A 90 16.62 9.57 2.21
C GLY A 90 16.10 9.24 0.80
N ARG A 91 14.94 8.59 0.70
CA ARG A 91 14.27 8.28 -0.56
C ARG A 91 12.96 9.04 -0.69
N GLY A 92 12.80 9.75 -1.77
CA GLY A 92 11.51 10.31 -2.17
C GLY A 92 10.56 9.22 -2.64
N ILE A 93 9.40 9.14 -2.00
CA ILE A 93 8.35 8.16 -2.31
C ILE A 93 7.09 8.93 -2.69
N ILE A 94 6.44 8.50 -3.76
CA ILE A 94 5.10 8.98 -4.12
C ILE A 94 4.14 7.79 -4.11
N VAL A 95 2.99 7.98 -3.48
CA VAL A 95 1.93 6.97 -3.37
C VAL A 95 0.64 7.53 -3.96
N VAL A 96 0.06 6.80 -4.89
CA VAL A 96 -1.25 7.08 -5.47
C VAL A 96 -2.10 5.82 -5.43
N HIS A 97 -3.40 5.95 -5.66
CA HIS A 97 -4.24 4.78 -5.88
C HIS A 97 -4.26 4.40 -7.37
N ASP A 98 -4.75 5.30 -8.21
CA ASP A 98 -4.78 5.10 -9.66
C ASP A 98 -3.45 5.58 -10.29
N PRO A 99 -2.77 4.78 -11.12
CA PRO A 99 -1.52 5.21 -11.75
C PRO A 99 -1.64 6.48 -12.61
N ARG A 100 -2.83 6.85 -13.06
CA ARG A 100 -3.08 8.11 -13.76
C ARG A 100 -2.87 9.35 -12.88
N GLU A 101 -2.96 9.18 -11.56
CA GLU A 101 -2.72 10.24 -10.58
C GLU A 101 -1.23 10.61 -10.44
N PHE A 102 -0.32 9.86 -11.08
CA PHE A 102 1.07 10.28 -11.20
C PHE A 102 1.25 11.48 -12.14
N ASP A 103 0.32 11.70 -13.06
CA ASP A 103 0.43 12.78 -14.04
C ASP A 103 0.46 14.15 -13.36
N GLY A 104 1.49 14.94 -13.68
CA GLY A 104 1.76 16.24 -13.07
C GLY A 104 2.32 16.20 -11.64
N HIS A 105 2.46 15.02 -11.00
CA HIS A 105 2.94 14.87 -9.63
C HIS A 105 4.26 14.10 -9.50
N LEU A 106 4.58 13.27 -10.49
CA LEU A 106 5.81 12.47 -10.49
C LEU A 106 7.02 13.36 -10.83
N ALA A 107 7.97 13.46 -9.90
CA ALA A 107 9.17 14.31 -10.03
C ALA A 107 10.45 13.46 -9.94
N ASP A 108 11.59 14.02 -10.37
CA ASP A 108 12.88 13.32 -10.43
C ASP A 108 13.40 12.83 -9.08
N HIS A 109 12.99 13.47 -7.98
CA HIS A 109 13.37 13.04 -6.63
C HIS A 109 12.58 11.83 -6.12
N HIS A 110 11.46 11.47 -6.77
CA HIS A 110 10.72 10.27 -6.41
C HIS A 110 11.43 9.02 -6.97
N GLU A 111 12.09 8.28 -6.10
CA GLU A 111 12.81 7.04 -6.46
C GLU A 111 11.94 5.80 -6.30
N LEU A 112 10.85 5.90 -5.53
CA LEU A 112 9.84 4.85 -5.39
C LEU A 112 8.46 5.44 -5.69
N ALA A 113 7.76 4.84 -6.65
CA ALA A 113 6.41 5.21 -7.03
C ALA A 113 5.48 4.01 -6.82
N LEU A 114 4.50 4.15 -5.92
CA LEU A 114 3.60 3.08 -5.49
C LEU A 114 2.18 3.37 -5.95
N HIS A 115 1.51 2.35 -6.49
CA HIS A 115 0.10 2.44 -6.86
C HIS A 115 -0.64 1.12 -6.68
N GLY A 116 -1.97 1.15 -6.82
CA GLY A 116 -2.89 0.02 -6.80
C GLY A 116 -3.84 -0.01 -7.98
N HIS A 117 -5.14 -0.09 -7.69
CA HIS A 117 -6.27 0.07 -8.59
C HIS A 117 -6.42 -0.99 -9.69
N THR A 118 -5.35 -1.34 -10.36
CA THR A 118 -5.41 -2.22 -11.54
C THR A 118 -5.56 -3.70 -11.19
N HIS A 119 -5.36 -4.08 -9.94
CA HIS A 119 -5.24 -5.48 -9.48
C HIS A 119 -4.19 -6.30 -10.26
N ARG A 120 -3.26 -5.61 -10.92
CA ARG A 120 -2.20 -6.23 -11.73
C ARG A 120 -0.84 -5.85 -11.15
N GLN A 121 0.02 -6.84 -11.07
CA GLN A 121 1.40 -6.61 -10.69
C GLN A 121 2.10 -5.71 -11.69
N VAL A 122 2.74 -4.66 -11.20
CA VAL A 122 3.63 -3.78 -11.97
C VAL A 122 4.94 -3.65 -11.21
N ILE A 123 6.03 -4.05 -11.84
CA ILE A 123 7.39 -3.93 -11.30
C ILE A 123 8.27 -3.43 -12.44
N GLU A 124 8.43 -2.12 -12.51
CA GLU A 124 9.19 -1.49 -13.57
C GLU A 124 10.28 -0.60 -12.97
N ARG A 125 11.49 -0.76 -13.49
CA ARG A 125 12.62 0.07 -13.10
C ARG A 125 13.01 0.98 -14.28
N CYS A 126 12.90 2.28 -14.05
CA CYS A 126 13.32 3.29 -15.00
C CYS A 126 14.39 4.15 -14.35
N GLU A 127 15.63 4.07 -14.85
CA GLU A 127 16.82 4.72 -14.26
C GLU A 127 16.95 4.39 -12.76
N LYS A 128 16.78 5.40 -11.90
CA LYS A 128 16.86 5.25 -10.44
C LYS A 128 15.50 4.97 -9.76
N ARG A 129 14.38 5.02 -10.53
CA ARG A 129 13.03 4.86 -9.98
C ARG A 129 12.56 3.43 -10.10
N LEU A 130 11.92 2.94 -9.04
CA LEU A 130 11.09 1.74 -9.04
C LEU A 130 9.62 2.14 -9.05
N LEU A 131 8.89 1.77 -10.12
CA LEU A 131 7.42 1.78 -10.14
C LEU A 131 6.93 0.42 -9.65
N PHE A 132 6.08 0.42 -8.62
CA PHE A 132 5.71 -0.82 -7.95
C PHE A 132 4.23 -0.86 -7.56
N ASN A 133 3.57 -1.90 -8.02
CA ASN A 133 2.27 -2.37 -7.55
C ASN A 133 2.40 -3.87 -7.30
N PRO A 134 2.22 -4.37 -6.06
CA PRO A 134 2.37 -5.80 -5.78
C PRO A 134 1.34 -6.65 -6.52
N GLY A 135 0.14 -6.12 -6.77
CA GLY A 135 -0.92 -6.81 -7.52
C GLY A 135 -2.16 -7.07 -6.68
N GLU A 136 -2.81 -8.18 -6.94
CA GLU A 136 -4.09 -8.57 -6.38
C GLU A 136 -3.99 -9.08 -4.94
N CYS A 137 -4.85 -8.60 -4.06
CA CYS A 137 -5.02 -9.19 -2.73
C CYS A 137 -6.48 -9.25 -2.24
N ALA A 138 -7.44 -8.74 -3.02
CA ALA A 138 -8.87 -8.79 -2.71
C ALA A 138 -9.48 -10.20 -2.80
N GLY A 139 -8.80 -11.14 -3.47
CA GLY A 139 -9.30 -12.49 -3.69
C GLY A 139 -10.18 -12.64 -4.92
N HIS A 140 -10.20 -11.65 -5.83
CA HIS A 140 -10.96 -11.72 -7.08
C HIS A 140 -10.38 -12.75 -8.05
N MET A 141 -9.06 -12.96 -8.01
CA MET A 141 -8.37 -13.94 -8.83
C MET A 141 -7.73 -15.02 -7.96
N LYS A 142 -8.24 -16.23 -8.04
CA LYS A 142 -7.75 -17.38 -7.27
C LYS A 142 -6.25 -17.63 -7.53
N GLY A 143 -5.47 -17.75 -6.45
CA GLY A 143 -4.03 -18.01 -6.51
C GLY A 143 -3.19 -16.83 -6.97
N ARG A 144 -3.75 -15.62 -6.97
CA ARG A 144 -3.05 -14.38 -7.36
C ARG A 144 -2.83 -13.41 -6.21
N ASN A 145 -3.27 -13.78 -4.98
CA ASN A 145 -3.08 -12.90 -3.84
C ASN A 145 -1.60 -12.71 -3.53
N VAL A 146 -1.18 -11.47 -3.48
CA VAL A 146 0.22 -11.09 -3.28
C VAL A 146 0.34 -9.71 -2.64
N VAL A 147 1.31 -9.56 -1.77
CA VAL A 147 1.77 -8.27 -1.26
C VAL A 147 3.27 -8.13 -1.51
N GLY A 148 3.81 -6.93 -1.38
CA GLY A 148 5.21 -6.66 -1.63
C GLY A 148 5.96 -6.21 -0.40
N VAL A 149 7.27 -6.47 -0.38
CA VAL A 149 8.22 -5.86 0.54
C VAL A 149 9.29 -5.17 -0.29
N VAL A 150 9.60 -3.92 0.02
CA VAL A 150 10.65 -3.13 -0.65
C VAL A 150 11.69 -2.69 0.37
N ASP A 151 12.95 -2.92 0.08
CA ASP A 151 14.08 -2.37 0.85
C ASP A 151 14.43 -0.98 0.33
N LEU A 152 14.24 0.05 1.14
CA LEU A 152 14.50 1.44 0.75
C LEU A 152 15.99 1.77 0.55
N ALA A 153 16.92 0.97 1.08
CA ALA A 153 18.34 1.20 0.84
C ALA A 153 18.74 0.89 -0.62
N THR A 154 18.15 -0.17 -1.19
CA THR A 154 18.56 -0.72 -2.49
C THR A 154 17.47 -0.68 -3.56
N LEU A 155 16.21 -0.46 -3.16
CA LEU A 155 14.99 -0.70 -3.93
C LEU A 155 14.86 -2.17 -4.43
N ALA A 156 15.54 -3.11 -3.76
CA ALA A 156 15.24 -4.52 -3.94
C ALA A 156 13.83 -4.82 -3.40
N HIS A 157 13.13 -5.71 -4.08
CA HIS A 157 11.77 -6.05 -3.71
C HIS A 157 11.57 -7.56 -3.61
N GLU A 158 10.61 -7.96 -2.84
CA GLU A 158 10.15 -9.34 -2.62
C GLU A 158 8.63 -9.40 -2.73
N LEU A 159 8.12 -10.47 -3.27
CA LEU A 159 6.68 -10.74 -3.37
C LEU A 159 6.30 -11.87 -2.43
N LEU A 160 5.33 -11.63 -1.57
CA LEU A 160 4.79 -12.59 -0.62
C LEU A 160 3.41 -13.05 -1.10
N TRP A 161 3.36 -14.26 -1.66
CA TRP A 161 2.15 -14.90 -2.18
C TRP A 161 1.37 -15.62 -1.08
N PHE A 162 0.02 -15.65 -1.19
CA PHE A 162 -0.82 -16.28 -0.17
C PHE A 162 -2.20 -16.74 -0.65
#